data_f2efde327bf0918272630edf7e9a32f7
#
_entry.id   f2efde327bf0918272630edf7e9a32f7
#
_cell.length_a   1.000
_cell.length_b   1.000
_cell.length_c   1.000
_cell.angle_alpha   90.00
_cell.angle_beta   90.00
_cell.angle_gamma   90.00
#
_symmetry.space_group_name_H-M   'P 1'
#
loop_
_entity.id
_entity.type
_entity.pdbx_description
1 polymer ?
#
loop_
_entity_poly.entity_id
_entity_poly.type
_entity_poly.pdbx_seq_one_letter_code
_entity_poly.pdbx_strand_id
1 'polypeptide(L)'
;EADWDLLIVDEAHHLEWTPELASTAYQMVEELAEQIPSVLLLTATPQQLGPEGHFARLRLLDPVRYDDLETFVKESDRYQEMAELVDSIDGKEELSGSEWGMIEKTVPYLHAELSGKQSLTSADRAQLTENIIDSFGPGRVMFRNTRKALGGFPQRHPVLHPLDPPPEEKLSFAQKIKWLITWLTEHENEKILLICKTR
;
A
#
# COMPACT_ATOMS: atom_id res chain seq x y z
N GLU A 1 22.42 -23.55 19.84
CA GLU A 1 21.44 -22.47 19.69
C GLU A 1 22.17 -21.29 19.03
N ALA A 2 21.67 -20.79 17.92
CA ALA A 2 22.24 -19.62 17.28
C ALA A 2 21.47 -18.40 17.80
N ASP A 3 22.18 -17.46 18.42
CA ASP A 3 21.61 -16.18 18.83
C ASP A 3 21.48 -15.28 17.59
N TRP A 4 20.28 -15.20 17.05
CA TRP A 4 19.96 -14.34 15.91
C TRP A 4 19.46 -12.98 16.41
N ASP A 5 19.95 -11.88 15.84
CA ASP A 5 19.55 -10.53 16.18
C ASP A 5 18.44 -9.99 15.26
N LEU A 6 18.31 -10.54 14.06
CA LEU A 6 17.38 -10.07 13.04
C LEU A 6 16.84 -11.24 12.20
N LEU A 7 15.53 -11.29 12.08
CA LEU A 7 14.79 -12.13 11.14
C LEU A 7 14.37 -11.30 9.92
N ILE A 8 14.78 -11.73 8.72
CA ILE A 8 14.33 -11.10 7.47
C ILE A 8 13.46 -12.10 6.72
N VAL A 9 12.24 -11.71 6.38
CA VAL A 9 11.30 -12.49 5.59
C VAL A 9 11.04 -11.76 4.28
N ASP A 10 11.52 -12.33 3.16
CA ASP A 10 11.22 -11.79 1.83
C ASP A 10 9.91 -12.37 1.31
N GLU A 11 9.24 -11.59 0.45
CA GLU A 11 7.91 -11.91 -0.09
C GLU A 11 6.88 -12.27 0.99
N ALA A 12 6.88 -11.52 2.08
CA ALA A 12 6.03 -11.75 3.24
C ALA A 12 4.52 -11.77 2.93
N HIS A 13 4.10 -11.36 1.71
CA HIS A 13 2.73 -11.51 1.24
C HIS A 13 2.30 -12.98 1.05
N HIS A 14 3.24 -13.93 1.01
CA HIS A 14 2.93 -15.38 0.99
C HIS A 14 2.67 -15.98 2.38
N LEU A 15 2.81 -15.21 3.45
CA LEU A 15 2.42 -15.64 4.78
C LEU A 15 0.89 -15.60 4.92
N GLU A 16 0.25 -16.69 4.53
CA GLU A 16 -1.21 -16.82 4.59
C GLU A 16 -1.67 -17.05 6.02
N TRP A 17 -2.69 -16.29 6.42
CA TRP A 17 -3.30 -16.36 7.73
C TRP A 17 -4.77 -15.94 7.65
N THR A 18 -5.61 -16.68 8.36
CA THR A 18 -6.99 -16.31 8.69
C THR A 18 -7.25 -16.61 10.16
N PRO A 19 -8.33 -16.10 10.77
CA PRO A 19 -8.67 -16.43 12.17
C PRO A 19 -8.79 -17.93 12.44
N GLU A 20 -9.18 -18.72 11.43
CA GLU A 20 -9.39 -20.17 11.55
C GLU A 20 -8.15 -21.00 11.21
N LEU A 21 -7.28 -20.47 10.36
CA LEU A 21 -6.14 -21.23 9.84
C LEU A 21 -4.94 -20.34 9.52
N ALA A 22 -3.81 -20.65 10.12
CA ALA A 22 -2.51 -20.08 9.75
C ALA A 22 -1.69 -21.10 8.93
N SER A 23 -1.04 -20.64 7.86
CA SER A 23 -0.12 -21.50 7.11
C SER A 23 1.09 -21.91 7.95
N THR A 24 1.69 -23.05 7.64
CA THR A 24 2.91 -23.52 8.33
C THR A 24 4.04 -22.47 8.25
N ALA A 25 4.15 -21.77 7.13
CA ALA A 25 5.13 -20.70 6.96
C ALA A 25 4.87 -19.53 7.92
N TYR A 26 3.59 -19.13 8.10
CA TYR A 26 3.24 -18.08 9.04
C TYR A 26 3.56 -18.50 10.49
N GLN A 27 3.15 -19.71 10.89
CA GLN A 27 3.41 -20.24 12.24
C GLN A 27 4.91 -20.29 12.56
N MET A 28 5.72 -20.75 11.61
CA MET A 28 7.17 -20.77 11.78
C MET A 28 7.76 -19.36 11.95
N VAL A 29 7.29 -18.39 11.19
CA VAL A 29 7.74 -17.00 11.32
C VAL A 29 7.29 -16.40 12.65
N GLU A 30 6.07 -16.70 13.11
CA GLU A 30 5.52 -16.26 14.40
C GLU A 30 6.38 -16.80 15.57
N GLU A 31 6.68 -18.09 15.57
CA GLU A 31 7.56 -18.72 16.59
C GLU A 31 8.98 -18.13 16.59
N LEU A 32 9.54 -17.81 15.41
CA LEU A 32 10.85 -17.18 15.31
C LEU A 32 10.81 -15.71 15.76
N ALA A 33 9.74 -14.99 15.43
CA ALA A 33 9.57 -13.59 15.81
C ALA A 33 9.46 -13.40 17.33
N GLU A 34 8.96 -14.41 18.06
CA GLU A 34 8.93 -14.38 19.53
C GLU A 34 10.33 -14.51 20.15
N GLN A 35 11.27 -15.14 19.45
CA GLN A 35 12.61 -15.43 19.95
C GLN A 35 13.66 -14.43 19.47
N ILE A 36 13.44 -13.80 18.31
CA ILE A 36 14.42 -12.92 17.67
C ILE A 36 14.03 -11.45 17.93
N PRO A 37 14.95 -10.63 18.43
CA PRO A 37 14.64 -9.25 18.88
C PRO A 37 14.12 -8.32 17.79
N SER A 38 14.46 -8.58 16.52
CA SER A 38 14.10 -7.72 15.42
C SER A 38 13.53 -8.51 14.23
N VAL A 39 12.46 -8.01 13.64
CA VAL A 39 11.81 -8.64 12.47
C VAL A 39 11.69 -7.63 11.34
N LEU A 40 12.08 -8.01 10.13
CA LEU A 40 11.92 -7.24 8.90
C LEU A 40 11.14 -8.05 7.88
N LEU A 41 9.94 -7.60 7.54
CA LEU A 41 9.11 -8.19 6.50
C LEU A 41 9.23 -7.38 5.21
N LEU A 42 9.64 -8.01 4.12
CA LEU A 42 9.76 -7.38 2.80
C LEU A 42 8.62 -7.86 1.91
N THR A 43 7.94 -6.94 1.25
CA THR A 43 6.87 -7.26 0.28
C THR A 43 6.62 -6.12 -0.68
N ALA A 44 6.36 -6.44 -1.94
CA ALA A 44 5.90 -5.48 -2.94
C ALA A 44 4.40 -5.17 -2.81
N THR A 45 3.62 -6.06 -2.20
CA THR A 45 2.15 -6.02 -2.16
C THR A 45 1.60 -6.30 -0.77
N PRO A 46 1.76 -5.37 0.20
CA PRO A 46 1.41 -5.61 1.60
C PRO A 46 -0.08 -5.91 1.84
N GLN A 47 -0.96 -5.52 0.92
CA GLN A 47 -2.42 -5.70 1.04
C GLN A 47 -2.98 -6.81 0.13
N GLN A 48 -2.13 -7.64 -0.47
CA GLN A 48 -2.56 -8.60 -1.50
C GLN A 48 -3.56 -9.65 -0.98
N LEU A 49 -3.49 -10.04 0.28
CA LEU A 49 -4.37 -11.04 0.92
C LEU A 49 -5.54 -10.40 1.69
N GLY A 50 -5.89 -9.17 1.36
CA GLY A 50 -6.96 -8.45 2.06
C GLY A 50 -6.58 -7.96 3.47
N PRO A 51 -7.57 -7.45 4.24
CA PRO A 51 -7.33 -6.88 5.57
C PRO A 51 -6.80 -7.89 6.58
N GLU A 52 -7.27 -9.14 6.54
CA GLU A 52 -6.84 -10.22 7.45
C GLU A 52 -5.34 -10.53 7.26
N GLY A 53 -4.92 -10.73 6.01
CA GLY A 53 -3.51 -10.97 5.70
C GLY A 53 -2.63 -9.75 6.02
N HIS A 54 -3.14 -8.53 5.90
CA HIS A 54 -2.43 -7.32 6.30
C HIS A 54 -2.28 -7.24 7.82
N PHE A 55 -3.37 -7.47 8.56
CA PHE A 55 -3.38 -7.59 10.02
C PHE A 55 -2.36 -8.60 10.52
N ALA A 56 -2.37 -9.80 9.96
CA ALA A 56 -1.50 -10.88 10.38
C ALA A 56 -0.01 -10.50 10.27
N ARG A 57 0.38 -9.82 9.20
CA ARG A 57 1.77 -9.34 9.05
C ARG A 57 2.14 -8.22 10.02
N LEU A 58 1.22 -7.31 10.31
CA LEU A 58 1.43 -6.26 11.31
C LEU A 58 1.52 -6.86 12.72
N ARG A 59 0.73 -7.91 13.02
CA ARG A 59 0.78 -8.65 14.27
C ARG A 59 2.14 -9.32 14.51
N LEU A 60 2.81 -9.83 13.46
CA LEU A 60 4.18 -10.34 13.57
C LEU A 60 5.20 -9.26 13.99
N LEU A 61 4.94 -7.99 13.67
CA LEU A 61 5.83 -6.86 13.98
C LEU A 61 5.52 -6.23 15.34
N ASP A 62 4.24 -6.15 15.71
CA ASP A 62 3.78 -5.56 16.97
C ASP A 62 2.52 -6.29 17.47
N PRO A 63 2.70 -7.47 18.12
CA PRO A 63 1.58 -8.29 18.56
C PRO A 63 0.75 -7.65 19.68
N VAL A 64 1.30 -6.66 20.39
CA VAL A 64 0.58 -5.96 21.47
C VAL A 64 -0.40 -4.94 20.88
N ARG A 65 -0.02 -4.28 19.80
CA ARG A 65 -0.88 -3.30 19.12
C ARG A 65 -1.92 -3.96 18.21
N TYR A 66 -1.54 -5.06 17.55
CA TYR A 66 -2.38 -5.79 16.59
C TYR A 66 -2.82 -7.13 17.19
N ASP A 67 -3.57 -7.06 18.29
CA ASP A 67 -4.06 -8.24 19.03
C ASP A 67 -5.47 -8.65 18.59
N ASP A 68 -6.30 -7.70 18.10
CA ASP A 68 -7.68 -7.94 17.71
C ASP A 68 -7.97 -7.52 16.26
N LEU A 69 -8.36 -8.50 15.43
CA LEU A 69 -8.68 -8.31 14.02
C LEU A 69 -9.90 -7.41 13.81
N GLU A 70 -10.94 -7.55 14.66
CA GLU A 70 -12.18 -6.78 14.49
C GLU A 70 -11.93 -5.29 14.72
N THR A 71 -11.15 -4.97 15.73
CA THR A 71 -10.69 -3.60 16.01
C THR A 71 -9.84 -3.07 14.87
N PHE A 72 -8.90 -3.87 14.36
CA PHE A 72 -8.05 -3.49 13.23
C PHE A 72 -8.87 -3.18 11.95
N VAL A 73 -9.88 -4.00 11.63
CA VAL A 73 -10.75 -3.77 10.46
C VAL A 73 -11.55 -2.49 10.62
N LYS A 74 -12.12 -2.23 11.80
CA LYS A 74 -12.82 -0.97 12.11
C LYS A 74 -11.91 0.26 12.01
N GLU A 75 -10.67 0.13 12.45
CA GLU A 75 -9.67 1.19 12.31
C GLU A 75 -9.21 1.36 10.86
N SER A 76 -9.14 0.28 10.09
CA SER A 76 -8.75 0.30 8.67
C SER A 76 -9.69 1.15 7.82
N ASP A 77 -11.00 1.13 8.11
CA ASP A 77 -11.98 2.01 7.46
C ASP A 77 -11.69 3.49 7.77
N ARG A 78 -11.28 3.77 9.00
CA ARG A 78 -10.88 5.12 9.41
C ARG A 78 -9.56 5.58 8.77
N TYR A 79 -8.65 4.64 8.43
CA TYR A 79 -7.42 4.99 7.69
C TYR A 79 -7.72 5.50 6.28
N GLN A 80 -8.74 4.98 5.63
CA GLN A 80 -9.15 5.47 4.32
C GLN A 80 -9.71 6.89 4.41
N GLU A 81 -10.56 7.18 5.39
CA GLU A 81 -11.07 8.52 5.65
C GLU A 81 -9.91 9.51 5.96
N MET A 82 -8.90 9.06 6.72
CA MET A 82 -7.74 9.88 7.03
C MET A 82 -6.82 10.10 5.82
N ALA A 83 -6.68 9.11 4.94
CA ALA A 83 -5.93 9.26 3.70
C ALA A 83 -6.60 10.31 2.77
N GLU A 84 -7.92 10.28 2.66
CA GLU A 84 -8.69 11.28 1.92
C GLU A 84 -8.56 12.69 2.53
N LEU A 85 -8.51 12.77 3.87
CA LEU A 85 -8.26 14.01 4.59
C LEU A 85 -6.86 14.56 4.29
N VAL A 86 -5.83 13.73 4.32
CA VAL A 86 -4.45 14.12 3.99
C VAL A 86 -4.35 14.62 2.55
N ASP A 87 -4.96 13.90 1.60
CA ASP A 87 -5.01 14.34 0.19
C ASP A 87 -5.73 15.68 0.04
N SER A 88 -6.78 15.93 0.83
CA SER A 88 -7.50 17.19 0.86
C SER A 88 -6.65 18.35 1.43
N ILE A 89 -5.87 18.09 2.48
CA ILE A 89 -4.97 19.07 3.08
C ILE A 89 -3.94 19.56 2.06
N ASP A 90 -3.40 18.66 1.24
CA ASP A 90 -2.40 19.00 0.22
C ASP A 90 -3.01 19.61 -1.06
N GLY A 91 -4.23 19.22 -1.41
CA GLY A 91 -4.84 19.53 -2.70
C GLY A 91 -5.78 20.73 -2.72
N LYS A 92 -6.27 21.21 -1.57
CA LYS A 92 -7.27 22.29 -1.49
C LYS A 92 -6.70 23.56 -0.84
N GLU A 93 -7.16 24.72 -1.32
CA GLU A 93 -6.82 25.99 -0.67
C GLU A 93 -7.50 26.15 0.70
N GLU A 94 -8.76 25.71 0.82
CA GLU A 94 -9.54 25.77 2.06
C GLU A 94 -10.10 24.39 2.43
N LEU A 95 -10.06 24.07 3.71
CA LEU A 95 -10.66 22.86 4.27
C LEU A 95 -12.13 23.10 4.63
N SER A 96 -12.97 22.12 4.39
CA SER A 96 -14.39 22.14 4.75
C SER A 96 -14.60 22.00 6.27
N GLY A 97 -15.77 22.37 6.75
CA GLY A 97 -16.12 22.20 8.17
C GLY A 97 -16.08 20.73 8.63
N SER A 98 -16.37 19.77 7.73
CA SER A 98 -16.26 18.34 8.03
C SER A 98 -14.81 17.89 8.18
N GLU A 99 -13.90 18.39 7.34
CA GLU A 99 -12.46 18.12 7.43
C GLU A 99 -11.86 18.71 8.71
N TRP A 100 -12.25 19.94 9.08
CA TRP A 100 -11.87 20.52 10.35
C TRP A 100 -12.40 19.72 11.55
N GLY A 101 -13.63 19.20 11.50
CA GLY A 101 -14.18 18.32 12.54
C GLY A 101 -13.43 16.98 12.66
N MET A 102 -12.86 16.46 11.57
CA MET A 102 -11.98 15.29 11.63
C MET A 102 -10.61 15.62 12.24
N ILE A 103 -10.03 16.78 11.87
CA ILE A 103 -8.77 17.26 12.45
C ILE A 103 -8.91 17.49 13.97
N GLU A 104 -10.03 18.07 14.41
CA GLU A 104 -10.32 18.27 15.85
C GLU A 104 -10.31 16.97 16.64
N LYS A 105 -10.92 15.91 16.08
CA LYS A 105 -10.97 14.59 16.74
C LYS A 105 -9.62 13.87 16.72
N THR A 106 -8.79 14.14 15.74
CA THR A 106 -7.54 13.42 15.48
C THR A 106 -6.34 14.08 16.15
N VAL A 107 -6.21 15.38 15.95
CA VAL A 107 -5.10 16.19 16.45
C VAL A 107 -5.62 17.51 17.07
N PRO A 108 -6.34 17.43 18.21
CA PRO A 108 -7.08 18.55 18.78
C PRO A 108 -6.20 19.77 19.09
N TYR A 109 -4.94 19.56 19.43
CA TYR A 109 -4.01 20.65 19.71
C TYR A 109 -3.66 21.47 18.45
N LEU A 110 -3.48 20.79 17.29
CA LEU A 110 -3.27 21.49 16.01
C LEU A 110 -4.54 22.16 15.51
N HIS A 111 -5.71 21.54 15.71
CA HIS A 111 -6.98 22.18 15.43
C HIS A 111 -7.09 23.51 16.18
N ALA A 112 -6.82 23.53 17.50
CA ALA A 112 -6.89 24.74 18.31
C ALA A 112 -5.91 25.84 17.84
N GLU A 113 -4.74 25.46 17.32
CA GLU A 113 -3.74 26.39 16.80
C GLU A 113 -4.09 26.95 15.41
N LEU A 114 -4.64 26.11 14.53
CA LEU A 114 -4.74 26.40 13.11
C LEU A 114 -6.15 26.79 12.64
N SER A 115 -7.21 26.42 13.37
CA SER A 115 -8.61 26.70 12.97
C SER A 115 -8.96 28.18 12.93
N GLY A 116 -8.20 29.04 13.62
CA GLY A 116 -8.36 30.49 13.59
C GLY A 116 -7.62 31.21 12.46
N LYS A 117 -6.80 30.52 11.65
CA LYS A 117 -6.05 31.12 10.56
C LYS A 117 -6.94 31.28 9.33
N GLN A 118 -6.81 32.42 8.64
CA GLN A 118 -7.54 32.69 7.40
C GLN A 118 -7.10 31.78 6.23
N SER A 119 -5.84 31.34 6.24
CA SER A 119 -5.29 30.37 5.30
C SER A 119 -4.18 29.56 5.93
N LEU A 120 -4.06 28.29 5.55
CA LEU A 120 -2.99 27.41 5.96
C LEU A 120 -1.75 27.62 5.09
N THR A 121 -0.60 27.83 5.72
CA THR A 121 0.69 27.86 5.01
C THR A 121 1.12 26.43 4.61
N SER A 122 2.11 26.32 3.72
CA SER A 122 2.69 25.01 3.37
C SER A 122 3.30 24.30 4.59
N ALA A 123 3.84 25.06 5.55
CA ALA A 123 4.36 24.51 6.79
C ALA A 123 3.25 23.97 7.71
N ASP A 124 2.13 24.69 7.83
CA ASP A 124 0.96 24.25 8.60
C ASP A 124 0.38 22.95 8.01
N ARG A 125 0.30 22.85 6.69
CA ARG A 125 -0.19 21.66 5.99
C ARG A 125 0.73 20.47 6.21
N ALA A 126 2.03 20.64 6.04
CA ALA A 126 3.01 19.60 6.29
C ALA A 126 2.93 19.09 7.73
N GLN A 127 2.80 20.00 8.70
CA GLN A 127 2.67 19.66 10.12
C GLN A 127 1.37 18.90 10.41
N LEU A 128 0.23 19.30 9.80
CA LEU A 128 -1.04 18.58 9.93
C LEU A 128 -0.93 17.17 9.35
N THR A 129 -0.42 17.04 8.14
CA THR A 129 -0.23 15.75 7.44
C THR A 129 0.63 14.80 8.26
N GLU A 130 1.80 15.25 8.71
CA GLU A 130 2.73 14.46 9.52
C GLU A 130 2.06 13.96 10.81
N ASN A 131 1.40 14.84 11.55
CA ASN A 131 0.76 14.47 12.82
C ASN A 131 -0.48 13.58 12.65
N ILE A 132 -1.24 13.73 11.56
CA ILE A 132 -2.35 12.82 11.22
C ILE A 132 -1.79 11.44 10.90
N ILE A 133 -0.76 11.34 10.05
CA ILE A 133 -0.11 10.08 9.70
C ILE A 133 0.47 9.39 10.94
N ASP A 134 1.13 10.12 11.82
CA ASP A 134 1.70 9.59 13.07
C ASP A 134 0.64 9.11 14.05
N SER A 135 -0.52 9.78 14.07
CA SER A 135 -1.62 9.42 14.98
C SER A 135 -2.41 8.19 14.53
N PHE A 136 -2.51 7.94 13.23
CA PHE A 136 -3.39 6.91 12.68
C PHE A 136 -2.67 5.86 11.83
N GLY A 137 -1.47 6.13 11.34
CA GLY A 137 -0.80 5.22 10.40
C GLY A 137 -0.07 4.06 11.06
N PRO A 138 0.10 2.94 10.35
CA PRO A 138 1.10 1.92 10.68
C PRO A 138 2.53 2.43 10.46
N GLY A 139 2.72 3.75 10.38
CA GLY A 139 3.95 4.45 10.02
C GLY A 139 5.15 4.14 10.90
N ARG A 140 4.90 3.60 12.11
CA ARG A 140 5.99 3.13 13.00
C ARG A 140 6.59 1.80 12.57
N VAL A 141 5.80 0.97 11.88
CA VAL A 141 6.20 -0.41 11.52
C VAL A 141 6.24 -0.67 10.02
N MET A 142 5.72 0.26 9.20
CA MET A 142 5.66 0.07 7.76
C MET A 142 6.25 1.26 6.99
N PHE A 143 7.23 0.96 6.13
CA PHE A 143 7.82 1.92 5.19
C PHE A 143 7.41 1.56 3.76
N ARG A 144 6.86 2.51 3.02
CA ARG A 144 6.48 2.31 1.63
C ARG A 144 7.33 3.17 0.70
N ASN A 145 8.14 2.52 -0.10
CA ASN A 145 8.87 3.17 -1.17
C ASN A 145 8.03 3.18 -2.46
N THR A 146 7.74 4.35 -2.99
CA THR A 146 7.09 4.48 -4.29
C THR A 146 8.09 4.92 -5.34
N ARG A 147 7.86 4.55 -6.61
CA ARG A 147 8.72 5.00 -7.72
C ARG A 147 8.79 6.52 -7.83
N LYS A 148 7.70 7.21 -7.44
CA LYS A 148 7.62 8.68 -7.43
C LYS A 148 8.55 9.28 -6.38
N ALA A 149 8.64 8.64 -5.20
CA ALA A 149 9.49 9.11 -4.10
C ALA A 149 10.97 8.82 -4.33
N LEU A 150 11.30 7.68 -4.93
CA LEU A 150 12.70 7.24 -5.10
C LEU A 150 13.45 7.88 -6.27
N GLY A 151 12.79 8.51 -7.23
CA GLY A 151 13.43 9.09 -8.41
C GLY A 151 14.35 8.11 -9.19
N GLY A 152 14.86 8.53 -10.36
CA GLY A 152 15.87 7.74 -11.11
C GLY A 152 15.33 6.51 -11.84
N PHE A 153 14.03 6.20 -11.75
CA PHE A 153 13.43 5.14 -12.56
C PHE A 153 13.19 5.60 -14.00
N PRO A 154 13.42 4.73 -15.01
CA PRO A 154 13.06 5.02 -16.38
C PRO A 154 11.58 5.38 -16.50
N GLN A 155 11.29 6.39 -17.29
CA GLN A 155 9.90 6.76 -17.57
C GLN A 155 9.24 5.65 -18.40
N ARG A 156 7.99 5.35 -18.09
CA ARG A 156 7.18 4.44 -18.89
C ARG A 156 6.46 5.26 -19.95
N HIS A 157 6.67 4.88 -21.20
CA HIS A 157 5.97 5.46 -22.34
C HIS A 157 4.93 4.44 -22.83
N PRO A 158 3.65 4.56 -22.46
CA PRO A 158 2.62 3.65 -22.97
C PRO A 158 2.39 3.93 -24.45
N VAL A 159 2.57 2.91 -25.29
CA VAL A 159 2.20 2.93 -26.70
C VAL A 159 0.99 2.02 -26.85
N LEU A 160 -0.15 2.59 -27.23
CA LEU A 160 -1.37 1.85 -27.47
C LEU A 160 -1.41 1.43 -28.95
N HIS A 161 -1.51 0.15 -29.19
CA HIS A 161 -1.75 -0.40 -30.50
C HIS A 161 -3.22 -0.82 -30.61
N PRO A 162 -4.11 0.03 -31.18
CA PRO A 162 -5.49 -0.33 -31.37
C PRO A 162 -5.55 -1.49 -32.39
N LEU A 163 -6.13 -2.59 -31.96
CA LEU A 163 -6.45 -3.70 -32.84
C LEU A 163 -7.89 -3.45 -33.26
N ASP A 164 -8.09 -2.96 -34.50
CA ASP A 164 -9.41 -2.67 -35.03
C ASP A 164 -10.25 -3.93 -35.19
N PRO A 165 -11.21 -4.20 -34.31
CA PRO A 165 -12.27 -5.13 -34.60
C PRO A 165 -13.36 -4.40 -35.41
N PRO A 166 -14.13 -5.08 -36.25
CA PRO A 166 -15.41 -4.53 -36.72
C PRO A 166 -16.29 -4.23 -35.49
N PRO A 167 -17.14 -3.19 -35.57
CA PRO A 167 -17.81 -2.57 -34.39
C PRO A 167 -18.66 -3.47 -33.52
N GLU A 168 -18.93 -4.69 -33.91
CA GLU A 168 -19.83 -5.65 -33.22
C GLU A 168 -19.17 -6.94 -32.72
N GLU A 169 -17.88 -7.17 -32.99
CA GLU A 169 -17.20 -8.42 -32.61
C GLU A 169 -16.12 -8.16 -31.54
N LYS A 170 -16.18 -8.93 -30.45
CA LYS A 170 -15.06 -9.05 -29.52
C LYS A 170 -13.86 -9.62 -30.27
N LEU A 171 -12.72 -8.93 -30.23
CA LEU A 171 -11.44 -9.41 -30.76
C LEU A 171 -11.22 -10.88 -30.40
N SER A 172 -11.10 -11.73 -31.42
CA SER A 172 -10.80 -13.13 -31.16
C SER A 172 -9.38 -13.28 -30.63
N PHE A 173 -9.14 -14.30 -29.83
CA PHE A 173 -7.82 -14.63 -29.31
C PHE A 173 -6.80 -14.79 -30.47
N ALA A 174 -7.23 -15.38 -31.61
CA ALA A 174 -6.41 -15.55 -32.79
C ALA A 174 -5.91 -14.22 -33.40
N GLN A 175 -6.73 -13.18 -33.41
CA GLN A 175 -6.33 -11.85 -33.91
C GLN A 175 -5.27 -11.21 -33.03
N LYS A 176 -5.40 -11.34 -31.71
CA LYS A 176 -4.39 -10.86 -30.76
C LYS A 176 -3.05 -11.57 -30.92
N ILE A 177 -3.08 -12.89 -31.10
CA ILE A 177 -1.86 -13.69 -31.32
C ILE A 177 -1.22 -13.32 -32.63
N LYS A 178 -2.00 -13.17 -33.73
CA LYS A 178 -1.46 -12.79 -35.03
C LYS A 178 -0.76 -11.44 -34.97
N TRP A 179 -1.39 -10.46 -34.34
CA TRP A 179 -0.76 -9.14 -34.11
C TRP A 179 0.53 -9.27 -33.31
N LEU A 180 0.50 -10.02 -32.21
CA LEU A 180 1.66 -10.21 -31.35
C LEU A 180 2.84 -10.83 -32.08
N ILE A 181 2.58 -11.88 -32.89
CA ILE A 181 3.62 -12.54 -33.70
C ILE A 181 4.25 -11.53 -34.67
N THR A 182 3.43 -10.77 -35.41
CA THR A 182 3.93 -9.73 -36.31
C THR A 182 4.80 -8.73 -35.59
N TRP A 183 4.31 -8.22 -34.49
CA TRP A 183 5.02 -7.23 -33.65
C TRP A 183 6.35 -7.77 -33.10
N LEU A 184 6.37 -9.01 -32.60
CA LEU A 184 7.59 -9.69 -32.14
C LEU A 184 8.62 -9.89 -33.26
N THR A 185 8.17 -10.20 -34.49
CA THR A 185 9.06 -10.34 -35.65
C THR A 185 9.69 -9.00 -36.04
N GLU A 186 8.96 -7.92 -35.93
CA GLU A 186 9.47 -6.58 -36.25
C GLU A 186 10.48 -6.09 -35.18
N HIS A 187 10.42 -6.64 -33.94
CA HIS A 187 11.24 -6.25 -32.78
C HIS A 187 12.16 -7.39 -32.30
N GLU A 188 12.62 -8.25 -33.21
CA GLU A 188 13.40 -9.45 -32.86
C GLU A 188 14.71 -9.20 -32.12
N ASN A 189 15.28 -7.99 -32.25
CA ASN A 189 16.52 -7.59 -31.59
C ASN A 189 16.30 -6.89 -30.24
N GLU A 190 15.07 -6.76 -29.78
CA GLU A 190 14.71 -6.11 -28.52
C GLU A 190 14.45 -7.13 -27.41
N LYS A 191 14.74 -6.74 -26.16
CA LYS A 191 14.35 -7.54 -25.00
C LYS A 191 12.91 -7.23 -24.63
N ILE A 192 12.05 -8.22 -24.77
CA ILE A 192 10.60 -8.08 -24.60
C ILE A 192 10.13 -8.90 -23.41
N LEU A 193 9.34 -8.29 -22.53
CA LEU A 193 8.62 -8.96 -21.45
C LEU A 193 7.13 -8.96 -21.78
N LEU A 194 6.59 -10.14 -22.12
CA LEU A 194 5.17 -10.32 -22.36
C LEU A 194 4.44 -10.62 -21.05
N ILE A 195 3.49 -9.74 -20.67
CA ILE A 195 2.63 -9.93 -19.51
C ILE A 195 1.21 -10.18 -19.99
N CYS A 196 0.71 -11.38 -19.76
CA CYS A 196 -0.64 -11.79 -20.14
C CYS A 196 -1.52 -11.94 -18.89
N LYS A 197 -2.81 -11.62 -19.06
CA LYS A 197 -3.80 -11.96 -18.03
C LYS A 197 -4.13 -13.44 -18.19
N THR A 198 -3.56 -14.29 -17.35
CA THR A 198 -3.98 -15.68 -17.21
C THR A 198 -5.27 -15.75 -16.39
N ARG A 199 -6.15 -16.66 -16.79
CA ARG A 199 -7.26 -17.11 -15.96
C ARG A 199 -6.90 -18.45 -15.36
#